data_e831affd509ae4d641372d2e9b64bc0e
#
_entry.id   e831affd509ae4d641372d2e9b64bc0e
#
_cell.length_a   1.000
_cell.length_b   1.000
_cell.length_c   1.000
_cell.angle_alpha   90.00
_cell.angle_beta   90.00
_cell.angle_gamma   90.00
#
_symmetry.space_group_name_H-M   'P 1'
#
loop_
_entity.id
_entity.type
_entity.pdbx_description
1 polymer ?
#
loop_
_entity_poly.entity_id
_entity_poly.type
_entity_poly.pdbx_seq_one_letter_code
_entity_poly.pdbx_strand_id
1 'polypeptide(L)'
;MNSKINIFSIWLLSLMALICAIILIGGYTRISDSGLSITEWLPVSGILYPLSEAAWEIEFDKYKLIDEFMLVNSSMTLQEFKVIYFWEWFHRAFARLIGAAYLIPLCFLLLYKKIEKKYYNNVIVIGVLLFAQAIIGWYMVKSGLSERVDVSQYRLALHLTMAFIILGLTFYTFCLLYTSPSPRDLSTSRMPS
;
A
#
# COMPACT_ATOMS: atom_id res chain seq x y z
N MET A 1 -33.48 -12.16 3.03
CA MET A 1 -32.44 -11.26 2.50
C MET A 1 -31.13 -12.07 2.35
N ASN A 2 -30.99 -12.86 1.29
CA ASN A 2 -29.76 -13.62 1.01
C ASN A 2 -28.83 -12.73 0.16
N SER A 3 -28.06 -11.87 0.80
CA SER A 3 -26.93 -11.25 0.11
C SER A 3 -25.89 -12.33 -0.15
N LYS A 4 -25.93 -12.93 -1.32
CA LYS A 4 -24.84 -13.83 -1.74
C LYS A 4 -23.57 -12.99 -1.79
N ILE A 5 -22.69 -13.19 -0.80
CA ILE A 5 -21.33 -12.67 -0.84
C ILE A 5 -20.75 -13.12 -2.18
N ASN A 6 -20.48 -12.17 -3.07
CA ASN A 6 -19.90 -12.48 -4.36
C ASN A 6 -18.37 -12.30 -4.30
N ILE A 7 -17.67 -12.92 -5.24
CA ILE A 7 -16.19 -12.90 -5.27
C ILE A 7 -15.63 -11.46 -5.39
N PHE A 8 -16.36 -10.55 -6.03
CA PHE A 8 -15.97 -9.15 -6.14
C PHE A 8 -16.04 -8.43 -4.78
N SER A 9 -17.06 -8.71 -3.94
CA SER A 9 -17.15 -8.13 -2.61
C SER A 9 -16.08 -8.68 -1.67
N ILE A 10 -15.74 -9.97 -1.77
CA ILE A 10 -14.63 -10.57 -1.01
C ILE A 10 -13.31 -9.90 -1.37
N TRP A 11 -13.06 -9.69 -2.66
CA TRP A 11 -11.86 -9.01 -3.13
C TRP A 11 -11.74 -7.58 -2.59
N LEU A 12 -12.81 -6.77 -2.64
CA LEU A 12 -12.80 -5.41 -2.07
C LEU A 12 -12.56 -5.43 -0.57
N LEU A 13 -13.19 -6.36 0.16
CA LEU A 13 -12.99 -6.52 1.60
C LEU A 13 -11.54 -6.90 1.93
N SER A 14 -10.95 -7.81 1.17
CA SER A 14 -9.54 -8.19 1.32
C SER A 14 -8.60 -7.02 1.05
N LEU A 15 -8.87 -6.22 0.02
CA LEU A 15 -8.09 -5.00 -0.26
C LEU A 15 -8.19 -4.00 0.90
N MET A 16 -9.38 -3.76 1.45
CA MET A 16 -9.53 -2.88 2.61
C MET A 16 -8.71 -3.36 3.80
N ALA A 17 -8.77 -4.65 4.11
CA ALA A 17 -7.98 -5.24 5.19
C ALA A 17 -6.47 -5.07 4.98
N LEU A 18 -5.99 -5.28 3.74
CA LEU A 18 -4.59 -5.08 3.39
C LEU A 18 -4.18 -3.61 3.46
N ILE A 19 -5.04 -2.68 3.01
CA ILE A 19 -4.77 -1.24 3.09
C ILE A 19 -4.72 -0.77 4.56
N CYS A 20 -5.63 -1.25 5.41
CA CYS A 20 -5.57 -0.97 6.85
C CYS A 20 -4.26 -1.49 7.46
N ALA A 21 -3.85 -2.72 7.12
CA ALA A 21 -2.63 -3.30 7.62
C ALA A 21 -1.38 -2.50 7.19
N ILE A 22 -1.29 -2.06 5.91
CA ILE A 22 -0.12 -1.30 5.46
C ILE A 22 -0.07 0.10 6.09
N ILE A 23 -1.21 0.72 6.41
CA ILE A 23 -1.24 1.99 7.14
C ILE A 23 -0.62 1.81 8.54
N LEU A 24 -0.94 0.72 9.23
CA LEU A 24 -0.36 0.40 10.54
C LEU A 24 1.15 0.09 10.44
N ILE A 25 1.55 -0.72 9.46
CA ILE A 25 2.96 -1.05 9.20
C ILE A 25 3.74 0.23 8.88
N GLY A 26 3.23 1.11 8.00
CA GLY A 26 3.85 2.38 7.66
C GLY A 26 3.93 3.34 8.84
N GLY A 27 2.91 3.37 9.70
CA GLY A 27 2.95 4.11 10.96
C GLY A 27 4.07 3.64 11.87
N TYR A 28 4.24 2.32 12.01
CA TYR A 28 5.35 1.76 12.79
C TYR A 28 6.71 2.07 12.16
N THR A 29 6.87 1.92 10.82
CA THR A 29 8.09 2.29 10.10
C THR A 29 8.48 3.75 10.36
N ARG A 30 7.50 4.65 10.52
CA ARG A 30 7.76 6.07 10.86
C ARG A 30 8.17 6.24 12.32
N ILE A 31 7.52 5.57 13.26
CA ILE A 31 7.81 5.68 14.70
C ILE A 31 9.19 5.08 15.03
N SER A 32 9.59 4.04 14.31
CA SER A 32 10.89 3.37 14.49
C SER A 32 12.02 3.99 13.68
N ASP A 33 11.79 5.16 13.04
CA ASP A 33 12.74 5.86 12.16
C ASP A 33 13.43 4.94 11.13
N SER A 34 12.63 4.00 10.56
CA SER A 34 13.13 2.97 9.66
C SER A 34 13.04 3.36 8.17
N GLY A 35 12.57 4.57 7.85
CA GLY A 35 12.11 4.92 6.50
C GLY A 35 13.21 5.23 5.48
N LEU A 36 14.49 5.25 5.84
CA LEU A 36 15.65 5.54 4.99
C LEU A 36 16.74 4.47 5.06
N SER A 37 16.47 3.32 5.66
CA SER A 37 17.43 2.23 5.85
C SER A 37 17.79 1.50 4.55
N ILE A 38 16.90 1.50 3.55
CA ILE A 38 17.11 0.89 2.24
C ILE A 38 17.41 2.00 1.23
N THR A 39 18.68 2.17 0.90
CA THR A 39 19.19 3.29 0.10
C THR A 39 18.92 3.19 -1.40
N GLU A 40 18.62 1.98 -1.90
CA GLU A 40 18.39 1.72 -3.32
C GLU A 40 16.92 1.47 -3.65
N TRP A 41 16.50 1.97 -4.82
CA TRP A 41 15.20 1.64 -5.38
C TRP A 41 15.30 0.40 -6.28
N LEU A 42 14.89 -0.73 -5.74
CA LEU A 42 14.89 -2.02 -6.44
C LEU A 42 13.45 -2.57 -6.47
N PRO A 43 12.62 -2.18 -7.46
CA PRO A 43 11.19 -2.52 -7.47
C PRO A 43 10.93 -4.03 -7.58
N VAL A 44 11.79 -4.77 -8.27
CA VAL A 44 11.67 -6.23 -8.47
C VAL A 44 12.66 -6.98 -7.58
N SER A 45 13.96 -6.75 -7.72
CA SER A 45 15.01 -7.48 -6.97
C SER A 45 14.99 -7.19 -5.47
N GLY A 46 14.50 -6.02 -5.05
CA GLY A 46 14.33 -5.64 -3.63
C GLY A 46 13.21 -6.41 -2.88
N ILE A 47 12.66 -7.46 -3.48
CA ILE A 47 11.81 -8.44 -2.78
C ILE A 47 12.67 -9.36 -1.90
N LEU A 48 13.90 -9.63 -2.31
CA LEU A 48 14.78 -10.54 -1.60
C LEU A 48 15.32 -9.87 -0.34
N TYR A 49 15.15 -10.55 0.79
CA TYR A 49 15.69 -10.15 2.07
C TYR A 49 17.15 -10.65 2.20
N PRO A 50 18.09 -9.87 2.76
CA PRO A 50 19.46 -10.34 2.95
C PRO A 50 19.50 -11.57 3.87
N LEU A 51 20.08 -12.69 3.40
CA LEU A 51 20.09 -13.94 4.15
C LEU A 51 21.48 -14.32 4.70
N SER A 52 22.56 -13.68 4.22
CA SER A 52 23.92 -13.95 4.66
C SER A 52 24.52 -12.74 5.39
N GLU A 53 25.48 -12.96 6.28
CA GLU A 53 26.20 -11.89 6.95
C GLU A 53 26.89 -10.96 5.94
N ALA A 54 27.51 -11.50 4.90
CA ALA A 54 28.13 -10.70 3.85
C ALA A 54 27.12 -9.79 3.12
N ALA A 55 25.88 -10.25 2.87
CA ALA A 55 24.84 -9.44 2.28
C ALA A 55 24.40 -8.32 3.24
N TRP A 56 24.36 -8.58 4.54
CA TRP A 56 24.04 -7.58 5.55
C TRP A 56 25.12 -6.51 5.68
N GLU A 57 26.39 -6.88 5.62
CA GLU A 57 27.49 -5.93 5.63
C GLU A 57 27.42 -5.00 4.43
N ILE A 58 27.12 -5.50 3.24
CA ILE A 58 26.96 -4.69 2.03
C ILE A 58 25.85 -3.66 2.20
N GLU A 59 24.68 -4.06 2.68
CA GLU A 59 23.54 -3.13 2.88
C GLU A 59 23.85 -2.09 3.99
N PHE A 60 24.52 -2.53 5.06
CA PHE A 60 24.91 -1.62 6.14
C PHE A 60 25.98 -0.63 5.68
N ASP A 61 26.94 -1.05 4.87
CA ASP A 61 27.96 -0.13 4.32
C ASP A 61 27.34 0.92 3.39
N LYS A 62 26.31 0.56 2.61
CA LYS A 62 25.53 1.55 1.84
C LYS A 62 24.80 2.55 2.77
N TYR A 63 24.20 2.07 3.86
CA TYR A 63 23.51 2.92 4.82
C TYR A 63 24.46 3.88 5.54
N LYS A 64 25.69 3.46 5.83
CA LYS A 64 26.72 4.33 6.43
C LYS A 64 27.10 5.54 5.58
N LEU A 65 26.78 5.54 4.29
CA LEU A 65 27.12 6.64 3.37
C LEU A 65 26.07 7.75 3.34
N ILE A 66 24.89 7.57 3.96
CA ILE A 66 23.83 8.60 3.96
C ILE A 66 23.93 9.51 5.19
N ASP A 67 23.39 10.72 5.03
CA ASP A 67 23.44 11.78 6.07
C ASP A 67 22.75 11.34 7.38
N GLU A 68 21.68 10.54 7.29
CA GLU A 68 21.00 10.01 8.50
C GLU A 68 21.96 9.21 9.38
N PHE A 69 22.74 8.31 8.79
CA PHE A 69 23.75 7.56 9.56
C PHE A 69 24.82 8.49 10.12
N MET A 70 25.41 9.35 9.28
CA MET A 70 26.55 10.16 9.67
C MET A 70 26.20 11.18 10.77
N LEU A 71 25.00 11.73 10.75
CA LEU A 71 24.60 12.83 11.64
C LEU A 71 23.75 12.37 12.84
N VAL A 72 23.02 11.27 12.71
CA VAL A 72 22.06 10.82 13.74
C VAL A 72 22.44 9.45 14.30
N ASN A 73 22.77 8.48 13.43
CA ASN A 73 22.93 7.08 13.79
C ASN A 73 24.37 6.56 13.74
N SER A 74 25.38 7.44 13.90
CA SER A 74 26.80 7.10 13.73
C SER A 74 27.32 6.00 14.66
N SER A 75 26.63 5.74 15.77
CA SER A 75 26.96 4.66 16.73
C SER A 75 26.14 3.39 16.52
N MET A 76 25.25 3.35 15.50
CA MET A 76 24.36 2.21 15.24
C MET A 76 25.17 0.96 14.90
N THR A 77 24.81 -0.14 15.53
CA THR A 77 25.38 -1.46 15.28
C THR A 77 24.67 -2.16 14.11
N LEU A 78 25.33 -3.17 13.52
CA LEU A 78 24.70 -4.00 12.49
C LEU A 78 23.39 -4.65 12.96
N GLN A 79 23.27 -5.02 14.25
CA GLN A 79 22.06 -5.63 14.78
C GLN A 79 20.90 -4.64 14.84
N GLU A 80 21.13 -3.41 15.24
CA GLU A 80 20.14 -2.34 15.24
C GLU A 80 19.72 -1.98 13.80
N PHE A 81 20.69 -1.91 12.88
CA PHE A 81 20.41 -1.71 11.46
C PHE A 81 19.49 -2.80 10.88
N LYS A 82 19.71 -4.09 11.21
CA LYS A 82 18.83 -5.18 10.77
C LYS A 82 17.38 -4.96 11.18
N VAL A 83 17.14 -4.34 12.33
CA VAL A 83 15.76 -4.07 12.80
C VAL A 83 15.08 -2.99 11.96
N ILE A 84 15.73 -1.85 11.73
CA ILE A 84 15.15 -0.77 10.92
C ILE A 84 15.01 -1.20 9.45
N TYR A 85 16.00 -1.92 8.92
CA TYR A 85 15.92 -2.50 7.57
C TYR A 85 14.74 -3.45 7.41
N PHE A 86 14.49 -4.34 8.41
CA PHE A 86 13.36 -5.26 8.38
C PHE A 86 12.01 -4.52 8.22
N TRP A 87 11.77 -3.47 8.99
CA TRP A 87 10.50 -2.76 8.95
C TRP A 87 10.29 -2.01 7.64
N GLU A 88 11.33 -1.40 7.09
CA GLU A 88 11.24 -0.76 5.78
C GLU A 88 11.05 -1.79 4.66
N TRP A 89 11.81 -2.89 4.68
CA TRP A 89 11.66 -3.98 3.73
C TRP A 89 10.25 -4.60 3.80
N PHE A 90 9.75 -4.84 5.01
CA PHE A 90 8.43 -5.41 5.24
C PHE A 90 7.33 -4.49 4.70
N HIS A 91 7.41 -3.17 4.94
CA HIS A 91 6.49 -2.19 4.37
C HIS A 91 6.52 -2.24 2.84
N ARG A 92 7.70 -2.22 2.23
CA ARG A 92 7.87 -2.28 0.77
C ARG A 92 7.38 -3.61 0.19
N ALA A 93 7.63 -4.75 0.85
CA ALA A 93 7.14 -6.06 0.45
C ALA A 93 5.61 -6.14 0.52
N PHE A 94 5.02 -5.58 1.59
CA PHE A 94 3.57 -5.54 1.78
C PHE A 94 2.89 -4.63 0.74
N ALA A 95 3.51 -3.52 0.34
CA ALA A 95 3.01 -2.68 -0.75
C ALA A 95 2.97 -3.44 -2.10
N ARG A 96 3.99 -4.26 -2.39
CA ARG A 96 3.99 -5.13 -3.58
C ARG A 96 2.89 -6.19 -3.51
N LEU A 97 2.66 -6.75 -2.32
CA LEU A 97 1.55 -7.70 -2.08
C LEU A 97 0.20 -7.05 -2.39
N ILE A 98 -0.03 -5.80 -1.98
CA ILE A 98 -1.27 -5.06 -2.31
C ILE A 98 -1.40 -4.88 -3.81
N GLY A 99 -0.32 -4.50 -4.50
CA GLY A 99 -0.31 -4.39 -5.96
C GLY A 99 -0.71 -5.71 -6.65
N ALA A 100 -0.14 -6.83 -6.21
CA ALA A 100 -0.47 -8.16 -6.70
C ALA A 100 -1.92 -8.57 -6.35
N ALA A 101 -2.36 -8.32 -5.12
CA ALA A 101 -3.71 -8.59 -4.64
C ALA A 101 -4.78 -7.71 -5.34
N TYR A 102 -4.37 -6.57 -5.88
CA TYR A 102 -5.23 -5.76 -6.74
C TYR A 102 -5.24 -6.31 -8.17
N LEU A 103 -4.08 -6.47 -8.82
CA LEU A 103 -3.99 -6.76 -10.25
C LEU A 103 -4.40 -8.18 -10.61
N ILE A 104 -3.95 -9.19 -9.85
CA ILE A 104 -4.19 -10.60 -10.19
C ILE A 104 -5.71 -10.93 -10.13
N PRO A 105 -6.43 -10.63 -9.03
CA PRO A 105 -7.86 -10.87 -9.00
C PRO A 105 -8.63 -9.96 -9.97
N LEU A 106 -8.18 -8.73 -10.21
CA LEU A 106 -8.81 -7.84 -11.20
C LEU A 106 -8.79 -8.47 -12.59
N CYS A 107 -7.64 -8.98 -13.05
CA CYS A 107 -7.55 -9.67 -14.33
C CYS A 107 -8.54 -10.85 -14.40
N PHE A 108 -8.58 -11.68 -13.36
CA PHE A 108 -9.52 -12.79 -13.26
C PHE A 108 -10.99 -12.31 -13.32
N LEU A 109 -11.33 -11.31 -12.52
CA LEU A 109 -12.70 -10.78 -12.44
C LEU A 109 -13.17 -10.17 -13.77
N LEU A 110 -12.27 -9.51 -14.50
CA LEU A 110 -12.56 -8.97 -15.83
C LEU A 110 -12.72 -10.06 -16.89
N LEU A 111 -11.83 -11.05 -16.91
CA LEU A 111 -11.89 -12.18 -17.86
C LEU A 111 -13.19 -12.97 -17.71
N TYR A 112 -13.63 -13.22 -16.48
CA TYR A 112 -14.85 -13.96 -16.20
C TYR A 112 -16.10 -13.07 -16.06
N LYS A 113 -16.01 -11.77 -16.41
CA LYS A 113 -17.11 -10.78 -16.36
C LYS A 113 -17.85 -10.77 -15.00
N LYS A 114 -17.09 -10.86 -13.91
CA LYS A 114 -17.62 -10.88 -12.53
C LYS A 114 -17.84 -9.49 -11.94
N ILE A 115 -17.44 -8.42 -12.65
CA ILE A 115 -17.65 -7.03 -12.26
C ILE A 115 -18.73 -6.45 -13.18
N GLU A 116 -19.75 -5.83 -12.62
CA GLU A 116 -20.75 -5.09 -13.39
C GLU A 116 -20.14 -3.79 -13.93
N LYS A 117 -20.54 -3.40 -15.15
CA LYS A 117 -20.02 -2.20 -15.83
C LYS A 117 -20.10 -0.93 -14.99
N LYS A 118 -21.13 -0.80 -14.15
CA LYS A 118 -21.32 0.37 -13.29
C LYS A 118 -20.18 0.59 -12.27
N TYR A 119 -19.39 -0.46 -11.94
CA TYR A 119 -18.26 -0.37 -11.00
C TYR A 119 -16.92 -0.17 -11.69
N TYR A 120 -16.83 -0.24 -13.01
CA TYR A 120 -15.56 -0.17 -13.74
C TYR A 120 -14.79 1.12 -13.44
N ASN A 121 -15.46 2.27 -13.44
CA ASN A 121 -14.83 3.54 -13.14
C ASN A 121 -14.19 3.55 -11.74
N ASN A 122 -14.92 3.07 -10.72
CA ASN A 122 -14.39 3.02 -9.36
C ASN A 122 -13.16 2.11 -9.27
N VAL A 123 -13.23 0.94 -9.90
CA VAL A 123 -12.10 -0.01 -9.91
C VAL A 123 -10.90 0.60 -10.62
N ILE A 124 -11.08 1.23 -11.79
CA ILE A 124 -9.99 1.90 -12.52
C ILE A 124 -9.37 3.02 -11.67
N VAL A 125 -10.19 3.86 -11.03
CA VAL A 125 -9.70 4.96 -10.18
C VAL A 125 -8.92 4.41 -8.99
N ILE A 126 -9.39 3.34 -8.33
CA ILE A 126 -8.61 2.67 -7.26
C ILE A 126 -7.24 2.24 -7.77
N GLY A 127 -7.16 1.63 -8.96
CA GLY A 127 -5.90 1.20 -9.57
C GLY A 127 -4.96 2.37 -9.88
N VAL A 128 -5.48 3.45 -10.44
CA VAL A 128 -4.71 4.67 -10.72
C VAL A 128 -4.17 5.28 -9.42
N LEU A 129 -4.99 5.34 -8.37
CA LEU A 129 -4.57 5.86 -7.07
C LEU A 129 -3.53 4.96 -6.38
N LEU A 130 -3.65 3.62 -6.48
CA LEU A 130 -2.64 2.69 -5.99
C LEU A 130 -1.30 2.87 -6.72
N PHE A 131 -1.32 3.10 -8.03
CA PHE A 131 -0.11 3.40 -8.79
C PHE A 131 0.49 4.75 -8.39
N ALA A 132 -0.33 5.80 -8.25
CA ALA A 132 0.11 7.11 -7.77
C ALA A 132 0.71 7.02 -6.35
N GLN A 133 0.12 6.21 -5.47
CA GLN A 133 0.61 5.94 -4.13
C GLN A 133 2.04 5.36 -4.13
N ALA A 134 2.33 4.44 -5.07
CA ALA A 134 3.67 3.88 -5.22
C ALA A 134 4.69 4.95 -5.66
N ILE A 135 4.31 5.83 -6.58
CA ILE A 135 5.16 6.96 -7.04
C ILE A 135 5.42 7.94 -5.88
N ILE A 136 4.39 8.32 -5.14
CA ILE A 136 4.51 9.23 -3.99
C ILE A 136 5.45 8.62 -2.93
N GLY A 137 5.29 7.33 -2.62
CA GLY A 137 6.16 6.62 -1.68
C GLY A 137 7.61 6.58 -2.13
N TRP A 138 7.85 6.28 -3.40
CA TRP A 138 9.19 6.33 -3.98
C TRP A 138 9.80 7.75 -3.89
N TYR A 139 9.07 8.76 -4.28
CA TYR A 139 9.54 10.16 -4.23
C TYR A 139 9.84 10.60 -2.81
N MET A 140 9.01 10.18 -1.85
CA MET A 140 9.18 10.48 -0.43
C MET A 140 10.54 9.97 0.09
N VAL A 141 10.87 8.70 -0.17
CA VAL A 141 12.14 8.07 0.25
C VAL A 141 13.32 8.66 -0.51
N LYS A 142 13.25 8.74 -1.85
CA LYS A 142 14.35 9.28 -2.66
C LYS A 142 14.76 10.68 -2.24
N SER A 143 13.80 11.53 -1.94
CA SER A 143 14.07 12.90 -1.50
C SER A 143 14.55 13.01 -0.05
N GLY A 144 14.25 12.02 0.80
CA GLY A 144 14.84 11.91 2.13
C GLY A 144 16.31 11.54 2.07
N LEU A 145 16.67 10.62 1.17
CA LEU A 145 18.06 10.15 1.01
C LEU A 145 19.02 11.19 0.41
N SER A 146 18.54 12.23 -0.27
CA SER A 146 19.40 13.16 -1.02
C SER A 146 19.61 14.50 -0.35
N GLU A 147 18.77 14.91 0.60
CA GLU A 147 18.76 16.30 1.09
C GLU A 147 18.45 16.43 2.58
N ARG A 148 18.19 15.33 3.29
CA ARG A 148 17.67 15.36 4.65
C ARG A 148 18.16 14.17 5.47
N VAL A 149 18.06 14.32 6.78
CA VAL A 149 18.31 13.23 7.76
C VAL A 149 17.02 12.47 8.13
N ASP A 150 15.87 12.91 7.60
CA ASP A 150 14.56 12.30 7.86
C ASP A 150 13.61 12.42 6.67
N VAL A 151 12.55 11.63 6.69
CA VAL A 151 11.45 11.74 5.72
C VAL A 151 10.64 13.00 5.97
N SER A 152 10.43 13.82 4.93
CA SER A 152 9.64 15.05 5.04
C SER A 152 8.22 14.78 5.56
N GLN A 153 7.83 15.48 6.63
CA GLN A 153 6.50 15.39 7.23
C GLN A 153 5.37 15.73 6.25
N TYR A 154 5.58 16.66 5.32
CA TYR A 154 4.58 17.03 4.30
C TYR A 154 4.38 15.92 3.27
N ARG A 155 5.46 15.27 2.83
CA ARG A 155 5.39 14.14 1.88
C ARG A 155 4.78 12.91 2.55
N LEU A 156 5.10 12.69 3.83
CA LEU A 156 4.48 11.65 4.65
C LEU A 156 2.98 11.89 4.80
N ALA A 157 2.56 13.13 5.12
CA ALA A 157 1.15 13.50 5.23
C ALA A 157 0.41 13.27 3.90
N LEU A 158 1.01 13.64 2.76
CA LEU A 158 0.44 13.40 1.44
C LEU A 158 0.27 11.89 1.17
N HIS A 159 1.31 11.10 1.46
CA HIS A 159 1.28 9.65 1.28
C HIS A 159 0.20 8.99 2.14
N LEU A 160 0.10 9.37 3.41
CA LEU A 160 -0.91 8.84 4.33
C LEU A 160 -2.33 9.27 3.94
N THR A 161 -2.53 10.54 3.56
CA THR A 161 -3.83 11.04 3.09
C THR A 161 -4.30 10.28 1.86
N MET A 162 -3.40 10.03 0.90
CA MET A 162 -3.72 9.24 -0.29
C MET A 162 -4.12 7.81 0.08
N ALA A 163 -3.46 7.18 1.05
CA ALA A 163 -3.83 5.84 1.53
C ALA A 163 -5.26 5.82 2.10
N PHE A 164 -5.66 6.84 2.87
CA PHE A 164 -7.04 6.97 3.37
C PHE A 164 -8.05 7.24 2.27
N ILE A 165 -7.70 8.01 1.23
CA ILE A 165 -8.57 8.23 0.06
C ILE A 165 -8.81 6.89 -0.67
N ILE A 166 -7.76 6.09 -0.88
CA ILE A 166 -7.88 4.76 -1.51
C ILE A 166 -8.76 3.84 -0.67
N LEU A 167 -8.55 3.81 0.65
CA LEU A 167 -9.37 3.05 1.59
C LEU A 167 -10.84 3.47 1.52
N GLY A 168 -11.11 4.78 1.58
CA GLY A 168 -12.44 5.35 1.52
C GLY A 168 -13.16 5.04 0.21
N LEU A 169 -12.46 5.13 -0.94
CA LEU A 169 -13.04 4.79 -2.24
C LEU A 169 -13.32 3.28 -2.38
N THR A 170 -12.42 2.44 -1.83
CA THR A 170 -12.62 0.99 -1.81
C THR A 170 -13.83 0.62 -0.94
N PHE A 171 -13.94 1.23 0.23
CA PHE A 171 -15.09 1.09 1.13
C PHE A 171 -16.40 1.58 0.48
N TYR A 172 -16.39 2.76 -0.14
CA TYR A 172 -17.53 3.29 -0.87
C TYR A 172 -17.98 2.33 -1.98
N THR A 173 -17.05 1.80 -2.76
CA THR A 173 -17.35 0.84 -3.83
C THR A 173 -17.94 -0.46 -3.25
N PHE A 174 -17.44 -0.91 -2.11
CA PHE A 174 -18.00 -2.05 -1.39
C PHE A 174 -19.43 -1.77 -0.91
N CYS A 175 -19.69 -0.61 -0.31
CA CYS A 175 -21.03 -0.22 0.15
C CYS A 175 -22.04 -0.17 -1.00
N LEU A 176 -21.66 0.31 -2.18
CA LEU A 176 -22.54 0.36 -3.35
C LEU A 176 -23.06 -1.03 -3.78
N LEU A 177 -22.35 -2.12 -3.46
CA LEU A 177 -22.81 -3.48 -3.75
C LEU A 177 -24.03 -3.88 -2.92
N TYR A 178 -24.17 -3.31 -1.72
CA TYR A 178 -25.23 -3.67 -0.77
C TYR A 178 -26.36 -2.64 -0.72
N THR A 179 -26.11 -1.40 -1.16
CA THR A 179 -27.08 -0.30 -1.11
C THR A 179 -27.79 -0.05 -2.45
N SER A 180 -27.41 -0.75 -3.54
CA SER A 180 -28.12 -0.66 -4.81
C SER A 180 -29.56 -1.17 -4.64
N PRO A 181 -30.59 -0.39 -5.01
CA PRO A 181 -31.98 -0.83 -4.91
C PRO A 181 -32.19 -2.11 -5.69
N SER A 182 -32.86 -3.08 -5.07
CA SER A 182 -33.27 -4.32 -5.72
C SER A 182 -34.25 -3.98 -6.87
N PRO A 183 -34.23 -4.73 -8.00
CA PRO A 183 -35.27 -4.58 -9.02
C PRO A 183 -36.69 -4.70 -8.45
N ARG A 184 -36.87 -5.38 -7.31
CA ARG A 184 -38.16 -5.47 -6.59
C ARG A 184 -38.54 -4.15 -5.91
N ASP A 185 -37.60 -3.39 -5.38
CA ASP A 185 -37.87 -2.11 -4.73
C ASP A 185 -38.33 -1.06 -5.76
N LEU A 186 -37.84 -1.16 -6.99
CA LEU A 186 -38.27 -0.31 -8.11
C LEU A 186 -39.65 -0.68 -8.64
N SER A 187 -40.13 -1.93 -8.48
CA SER A 187 -41.44 -2.36 -8.91
C SER A 187 -42.55 -1.92 -7.96
N THR A 188 -42.27 -1.84 -6.66
CA THR A 188 -43.22 -1.39 -5.65
C THR A 188 -43.47 0.10 -5.67
N SER A 189 -42.51 0.92 -6.18
CA SER A 189 -42.68 2.37 -6.33
C SER A 189 -43.55 2.80 -7.51
N ARG A 190 -43.98 1.84 -8.34
CA ARG A 190 -44.85 2.08 -9.53
C ARG A 190 -46.30 1.55 -9.36
N MET A 191 -46.78 1.34 -8.13
CA MET A 191 -48.22 1.08 -7.95
C MET A 191 -48.99 2.41 -8.12
N PRO A 192 -49.89 2.49 -9.13
CA PRO A 192 -50.77 3.66 -9.22
C PRO A 192 -51.74 3.63 -8.04
N SER A 193 -51.97 4.79 -7.45
CA SER A 193 -53.05 5.08 -6.49
C SER A 193 -54.41 4.94 -7.14
#